data_9071868f47b21daa7c8fcda8377cc80f
#
_entry.id   9071868f47b21daa7c8fcda8377cc80f
#
_cell.length_a   1.000
_cell.length_b   1.000
_cell.length_c   1.000
_cell.angle_alpha   90.00
_cell.angle_beta   90.00
_cell.angle_gamma   90.00
#
_symmetry.space_group_name_H-M   'P 1'
#
loop_
_entity.id
_entity.type
_entity.pdbx_description
1 polymer ?
#
loop_
_entity_poly.entity_id
_entity_poly.type
_entity_poly.pdbx_seq_one_letter_code
_entity_poly.pdbx_strand_id
1 'polypeptide(L)'
;MHYDDTSKFIKYELPEGFHYEFFKPGDEEEWVRIHIESGEFTSIEKGMKHFHDFYDHFINELSQRCVFIVDSATLEKVGTATISLLKEEEFGYSAAVDWVAIKKSYQGRKLAKPLISKFLEIANNLGHKEIILHTQTTTPLAAKLYLDFGFEILNKEEIIGWNILKTLTNHPKLADFNTTDDIYDKRNIEIEKILTNLFESDNFNYSVWYKNGMHNVYAYFDGKAYEYEYFIENDVLRLEEVKNKTYKR
;
A
#
# COMPACT_ATOMS: atom_id res chain seq x y z
N MET A 1 0.08 -7.08 7.07
CA MET A 1 -1.06 -7.44 7.93
C MET A 1 -1.65 -8.75 7.44
N HIS A 2 -2.34 -9.51 8.30
CA HIS A 2 -3.02 -10.76 7.93
C HIS A 2 -4.46 -10.78 8.44
N TYR A 3 -5.28 -11.63 7.83
CA TYR A 3 -6.67 -11.88 8.21
C TYR A 3 -6.89 -13.38 8.35
N ASP A 4 -7.25 -13.84 9.55
CA ASP A 4 -7.19 -15.26 9.92
C ASP A 4 -8.42 -16.09 9.49
N ASP A 5 -9.55 -15.46 9.23
CA ASP A 5 -10.78 -16.17 8.89
C ASP A 5 -11.67 -15.35 7.96
N THR A 6 -11.45 -15.51 6.65
CA THR A 6 -12.22 -14.81 5.61
C THR A 6 -13.70 -15.19 5.57
N SER A 7 -14.14 -16.17 6.34
CA SER A 7 -15.56 -16.49 6.49
C SER A 7 -16.28 -15.57 7.50
N LYS A 8 -15.52 -14.81 8.29
CA LYS A 8 -16.03 -13.97 9.38
C LYS A 8 -15.62 -12.52 9.19
N PHE A 9 -16.44 -11.75 8.53
CA PHE A 9 -16.22 -10.31 8.36
C PHE A 9 -17.53 -9.53 8.46
N ILE A 10 -17.41 -8.24 8.75
CA ILE A 10 -18.57 -7.33 8.74
C ILE A 10 -18.86 -6.98 7.28
N LYS A 11 -20.07 -7.32 6.83
CA LYS A 11 -20.52 -6.98 5.49
C LYS A 11 -21.05 -5.55 5.45
N TYR A 12 -20.47 -4.75 4.57
CA TYR A 12 -20.94 -3.41 4.23
C TYR A 12 -21.46 -3.41 2.79
N GLU A 13 -22.67 -2.91 2.59
CA GLU A 13 -23.26 -2.79 1.26
C GLU A 13 -22.74 -1.53 0.55
N LEU A 14 -22.66 -1.59 -0.79
CA LEU A 14 -22.38 -0.41 -1.59
C LEU A 14 -23.49 0.64 -1.42
N PRO A 15 -23.13 1.93 -1.39
CA PRO A 15 -24.13 2.99 -1.51
C PRO A 15 -24.95 2.86 -2.80
N GLU A 16 -26.18 3.38 -2.76
CA GLU A 16 -27.01 3.50 -3.97
C GLU A 16 -26.26 4.24 -5.08
N GLY A 17 -26.45 3.81 -6.32
CA GLY A 17 -25.76 4.37 -7.48
C GLY A 17 -24.43 3.70 -7.81
N PHE A 18 -24.02 2.67 -7.06
CA PHE A 18 -22.82 1.89 -7.36
C PHE A 18 -23.14 0.40 -7.44
N HIS A 19 -22.35 -0.32 -8.24
CA HIS A 19 -22.39 -1.79 -8.30
C HIS A 19 -20.99 -2.38 -8.48
N TYR A 20 -20.88 -3.70 -8.35
CA TYR A 20 -19.63 -4.41 -8.60
C TYR A 20 -19.62 -5.01 -9.99
N GLU A 21 -18.46 -4.93 -10.65
CA GLU A 21 -18.13 -5.73 -11.82
C GLU A 21 -16.81 -6.46 -11.60
N PHE A 22 -16.72 -7.69 -12.09
CA PHE A 22 -15.45 -8.40 -12.14
C PHE A 22 -14.67 -8.01 -13.39
N PHE A 23 -13.35 -8.16 -13.29
CA PHE A 23 -12.42 -7.92 -14.39
C PHE A 23 -12.81 -8.74 -15.63
N LYS A 24 -12.70 -8.13 -16.79
CA LYS A 24 -12.82 -8.75 -18.11
C LYS A 24 -11.58 -8.39 -18.93
N PRO A 25 -11.11 -9.26 -19.85
CA PRO A 25 -10.05 -8.90 -20.79
C PRO A 25 -10.38 -7.58 -21.50
N GLY A 26 -9.44 -6.65 -21.49
CA GLY A 26 -9.61 -5.28 -21.95
C GLY A 26 -9.82 -4.24 -20.85
N ASP A 27 -9.94 -4.65 -19.58
CA ASP A 27 -10.10 -3.77 -18.43
C ASP A 27 -8.75 -3.31 -17.82
N GLU A 28 -7.63 -3.75 -18.39
CA GLU A 28 -6.28 -3.46 -17.90
C GLU A 28 -6.02 -1.96 -17.79
N GLU A 29 -6.41 -1.21 -18.83
CA GLU A 29 -6.23 0.25 -18.83
C GLU A 29 -7.15 0.93 -17.82
N GLU A 30 -8.36 0.44 -17.58
CA GLU A 30 -9.26 0.98 -16.55
C GLU A 30 -8.69 0.75 -15.15
N TRP A 31 -8.11 -0.42 -14.89
CA TRP A 31 -7.38 -0.69 -13.66
C TRP A 31 -6.25 0.33 -13.45
N VAL A 32 -5.44 0.56 -14.49
CA VAL A 32 -4.35 1.54 -14.47
C VAL A 32 -4.84 2.95 -14.23
N ARG A 33 -5.95 3.37 -14.87
CA ARG A 33 -6.54 4.70 -14.66
C ARG A 33 -6.97 4.94 -13.23
N ILE A 34 -7.55 3.93 -12.56
CA ILE A 34 -7.89 4.02 -11.14
C ILE A 34 -6.63 4.30 -10.33
N HIS A 35 -5.54 3.59 -10.60
CA HIS A 35 -4.28 3.74 -9.86
C HIS A 35 -3.53 5.04 -10.18
N ILE A 36 -3.65 5.58 -11.38
CA ILE A 36 -3.14 6.92 -11.70
C ILE A 36 -3.90 7.98 -10.89
N GLU A 37 -5.23 7.90 -10.86
CA GLU A 37 -6.04 8.88 -10.12
C GLU A 37 -5.92 8.74 -8.60
N SER A 38 -5.58 7.56 -8.09
CA SER A 38 -5.24 7.38 -6.68
C SER A 38 -3.82 7.87 -6.33
N GLY A 39 -2.96 8.09 -7.34
CA GLY A 39 -1.62 8.63 -7.16
C GLY A 39 -0.50 7.59 -7.21
N GLU A 40 -0.80 6.33 -7.56
CA GLU A 40 0.18 5.23 -7.57
C GLU A 40 1.07 5.25 -8.84
N PHE A 41 0.51 5.62 -9.99
CA PHE A 41 1.25 5.68 -11.25
C PHE A 41 1.22 7.08 -11.86
N THR A 42 2.28 7.41 -12.61
CA THR A 42 2.43 8.70 -13.28
C THR A 42 2.06 8.67 -14.77
N SER A 43 1.87 7.47 -15.36
CA SER A 43 1.47 7.31 -16.76
C SER A 43 0.83 5.95 -17.02
N ILE A 44 0.02 5.88 -18.09
CA ILE A 44 -0.59 4.62 -18.57
C ILE A 44 0.49 3.58 -18.86
N GLU A 45 1.55 3.96 -19.57
CA GLU A 45 2.64 3.04 -19.95
C GLU A 45 3.26 2.36 -18.73
N LYS A 46 3.61 3.13 -17.68
CA LYS A 46 4.18 2.57 -16.44
C LYS A 46 3.18 1.66 -15.72
N GLY A 47 1.93 2.09 -15.66
CA GLY A 47 0.88 1.30 -15.03
C GLY A 47 0.60 -0.01 -15.78
N MET A 48 0.51 0.02 -17.10
CA MET A 48 0.33 -1.18 -17.93
C MET A 48 1.50 -2.16 -17.79
N LYS A 49 2.73 -1.63 -17.84
CA LYS A 49 3.91 -2.47 -17.59
C LYS A 49 3.82 -3.16 -16.24
N HIS A 50 3.47 -2.40 -15.19
CA HIS A 50 3.34 -2.94 -13.84
C HIS A 50 2.22 -3.98 -13.73
N PHE A 51 1.06 -3.70 -14.35
CA PHE A 51 -0.05 -4.64 -14.43
C PHE A 51 0.39 -6.00 -14.98
N HIS A 52 1.07 -6.00 -16.12
CA HIS A 52 1.57 -7.22 -16.76
C HIS A 52 2.66 -7.92 -15.93
N ASP A 53 3.63 -7.17 -15.41
CA ASP A 53 4.69 -7.73 -14.56
C ASP A 53 4.09 -8.44 -13.32
N PHE A 54 2.96 -7.94 -12.81
CA PHE A 54 2.32 -8.45 -11.58
C PHE A 54 1.31 -9.57 -11.86
N TYR A 55 0.46 -9.43 -12.89
CA TYR A 55 -0.71 -10.29 -13.07
C TYR A 55 -0.60 -11.35 -14.17
N ASP A 56 0.35 -11.25 -15.11
CA ASP A 56 0.42 -12.16 -16.26
C ASP A 56 0.49 -13.64 -15.87
N HIS A 57 1.09 -13.95 -14.71
CA HIS A 57 1.23 -15.34 -14.26
C HIS A 57 -0.11 -15.98 -13.83
N PHE A 58 -1.17 -15.19 -13.59
CA PHE A 58 -2.52 -15.67 -13.30
C PHE A 58 -3.64 -14.81 -13.94
N ILE A 59 -3.34 -14.15 -15.06
CA ILE A 59 -4.25 -13.21 -15.73
C ILE A 59 -5.62 -13.84 -16.04
N ASN A 60 -5.67 -15.13 -16.36
CA ASN A 60 -6.92 -15.85 -16.65
C ASN A 60 -7.84 -15.99 -15.43
N GLU A 61 -7.31 -15.81 -14.22
CA GLU A 61 -8.06 -15.89 -12.98
C GLU A 61 -8.62 -14.54 -12.54
N LEU A 62 -8.17 -13.42 -13.12
CA LEU A 62 -8.59 -12.07 -12.72
C LEU A 62 -10.11 -11.88 -12.81
N SER A 63 -10.79 -12.59 -13.71
CA SER A 63 -12.26 -12.58 -13.82
C SER A 63 -13.00 -13.07 -12.56
N GLN A 64 -12.30 -13.70 -11.63
CA GLN A 64 -12.83 -14.16 -10.35
C GLN A 64 -12.15 -13.48 -9.14
N ARG A 65 -11.01 -12.81 -9.36
CA ARG A 65 -10.14 -12.29 -8.31
C ARG A 65 -10.07 -10.78 -8.25
N CYS A 66 -10.22 -10.10 -9.39
CA CYS A 66 -10.17 -8.65 -9.47
C CYS A 66 -11.59 -8.09 -9.62
N VAL A 67 -11.97 -7.19 -8.74
CA VAL A 67 -13.29 -6.55 -8.70
C VAL A 67 -13.16 -5.04 -8.87
N PHE A 68 -14.11 -4.46 -9.60
CA PHE A 68 -14.29 -3.02 -9.69
C PHE A 68 -15.57 -2.58 -8.98
N ILE A 69 -15.53 -1.37 -8.44
CA ILE A 69 -16.72 -0.58 -8.13
C ILE A 69 -17.01 0.29 -9.37
N VAL A 70 -18.24 0.26 -9.83
CA VAL A 70 -18.70 1.01 -11.00
C VAL A 70 -19.77 2.01 -10.56
N ASP A 71 -19.66 3.26 -11.00
CA ASP A 71 -20.72 4.26 -10.88
C ASP A 71 -21.81 3.93 -11.92
N SER A 72 -23.01 3.62 -11.45
CA SER A 72 -24.11 3.14 -12.30
C SER A 72 -24.65 4.21 -13.26
N ALA A 73 -24.43 5.49 -12.99
CA ALA A 73 -24.89 6.58 -13.83
C ALA A 73 -23.94 6.85 -15.00
N THR A 74 -22.63 6.75 -14.75
CA THR A 74 -21.58 7.05 -15.74
C THR A 74 -20.98 5.82 -16.39
N LEU A 75 -21.19 4.64 -15.78
CA LEU A 75 -20.54 3.37 -16.11
C LEU A 75 -19.01 3.40 -15.91
N GLU A 76 -18.53 4.36 -15.15
CA GLU A 76 -17.11 4.52 -14.86
C GLU A 76 -16.66 3.57 -13.76
N LYS A 77 -15.53 2.88 -13.96
CA LYS A 77 -14.84 2.09 -12.93
C LYS A 77 -14.06 3.03 -12.01
N VAL A 78 -14.44 3.04 -10.73
CA VAL A 78 -14.02 4.07 -9.77
C VAL A 78 -13.20 3.54 -8.59
N GLY A 79 -13.18 2.23 -8.41
CA GLY A 79 -12.39 1.57 -7.39
C GLY A 79 -12.09 0.13 -7.79
N THR A 80 -11.05 -0.46 -7.22
CA THR A 80 -10.62 -1.83 -7.50
C THR A 80 -9.94 -2.48 -6.30
N ALA A 81 -9.99 -3.80 -6.26
CA ALA A 81 -9.20 -4.65 -5.37
C ALA A 81 -8.98 -6.01 -6.04
N THR A 82 -7.83 -6.63 -5.79
CA THR A 82 -7.49 -7.93 -6.35
C THR A 82 -7.06 -8.90 -5.27
N ILE A 83 -7.55 -10.15 -5.32
CA ILE A 83 -7.00 -11.27 -4.55
C ILE A 83 -5.93 -11.92 -5.41
N SER A 84 -4.68 -11.57 -5.14
CA SER A 84 -3.52 -12.04 -5.88
C SER A 84 -3.08 -13.43 -5.40
N LEU A 85 -2.50 -14.19 -6.32
CA LEU A 85 -1.75 -15.40 -6.00
C LEU A 85 -0.28 -15.01 -5.80
N LEU A 86 0.27 -15.36 -4.66
CA LEU A 86 1.70 -15.22 -4.42
C LEU A 86 2.46 -16.28 -5.21
N LYS A 87 3.53 -15.88 -5.91
CA LYS A 87 4.38 -16.80 -6.70
C LYS A 87 5.08 -17.82 -5.80
N GLU A 88 5.44 -17.39 -4.61
CA GLU A 88 6.00 -18.20 -3.54
C GLU A 88 5.22 -17.88 -2.27
N GLU A 89 5.15 -18.83 -1.33
CA GLU A 89 4.51 -18.56 -0.04
C GLU A 89 5.27 -17.46 0.70
N GLU A 90 4.53 -16.44 1.13
CA GLU A 90 5.05 -15.34 1.92
C GLU A 90 4.46 -15.42 3.32
N PHE A 91 5.31 -15.53 4.32
CA PHE A 91 4.90 -15.77 5.72
C PHE A 91 3.96 -16.97 5.92
N GLY A 92 3.98 -17.95 5.00
CA GLY A 92 3.10 -19.12 5.01
C GLY A 92 1.76 -18.92 4.31
N TYR A 93 1.52 -17.76 3.69
CA TYR A 93 0.30 -17.46 2.94
C TYR A 93 0.54 -17.59 1.44
N SER A 94 -0.47 -18.09 0.71
CA SER A 94 -0.43 -18.28 -0.74
C SER A 94 -1.20 -17.21 -1.52
N ALA A 95 -1.94 -16.35 -0.82
CA ALA A 95 -2.72 -15.28 -1.42
C ALA A 95 -2.65 -13.98 -0.62
N ALA A 96 -2.69 -12.87 -1.33
CA ALA A 96 -2.71 -11.54 -0.76
C ALA A 96 -3.84 -10.69 -1.35
N VAL A 97 -4.22 -9.64 -0.64
CA VAL A 97 -5.00 -8.55 -1.21
C VAL A 97 -4.03 -7.49 -1.68
N ASP A 98 -4.08 -7.19 -2.96
CA ASP A 98 -3.20 -6.21 -3.56
C ASP A 98 -3.98 -5.15 -4.35
N TRP A 99 -3.33 -4.02 -4.55
CA TRP A 99 -3.79 -2.96 -5.44
C TRP A 99 -5.21 -2.51 -5.13
N VAL A 100 -5.48 -2.22 -3.85
CA VAL A 100 -6.75 -1.64 -3.40
C VAL A 100 -6.71 -0.13 -3.61
N ALA A 101 -7.54 0.36 -4.50
CA ALA A 101 -7.60 1.78 -4.81
C ALA A 101 -9.03 2.27 -5.07
N ILE A 102 -9.26 3.55 -4.78
CA ILE A 102 -10.45 4.30 -5.15
C ILE A 102 -9.99 5.63 -5.74
N LYS A 103 -10.50 5.98 -6.93
CA LYS A 103 -10.22 7.26 -7.59
C LYS A 103 -10.40 8.41 -6.61
N LYS A 104 -9.50 9.38 -6.63
CA LYS A 104 -9.50 10.51 -5.68
C LYS A 104 -10.83 11.29 -5.71
N SER A 105 -11.42 11.45 -6.88
CA SER A 105 -12.73 12.10 -7.09
C SER A 105 -13.93 11.36 -6.46
N TYR A 106 -13.75 10.06 -6.12
CA TYR A 106 -14.76 9.21 -5.51
C TYR A 106 -14.49 8.88 -4.04
N GLN A 107 -13.38 9.34 -3.49
CA GLN A 107 -13.11 9.21 -2.05
C GLN A 107 -14.12 10.00 -1.22
N GLY A 108 -14.32 9.59 0.03
CA GLY A 108 -15.34 10.20 0.91
C GLY A 108 -16.79 9.75 0.65
N ARG A 109 -17.06 8.99 -0.42
CA ARG A 109 -18.39 8.46 -0.76
C ARG A 109 -18.72 7.11 -0.09
N LYS A 110 -18.01 6.73 0.97
CA LYS A 110 -18.21 5.49 1.74
C LYS A 110 -17.99 4.18 0.96
N LEU A 111 -17.14 4.20 -0.08
CA LEU A 111 -16.89 3.03 -0.93
C LEU A 111 -15.84 2.07 -0.36
N ALA A 112 -14.95 2.54 0.52
CA ALA A 112 -13.81 1.74 1.00
C ALA A 112 -14.26 0.52 1.83
N LYS A 113 -15.19 0.69 2.77
CA LYS A 113 -15.67 -0.44 3.60
C LYS A 113 -16.38 -1.52 2.79
N PRO A 114 -17.31 -1.18 1.87
CA PRO A 114 -17.88 -2.16 0.94
C PRO A 114 -16.81 -2.89 0.11
N LEU A 115 -15.80 -2.19 -0.38
CA LEU A 115 -14.71 -2.80 -1.17
C LEU A 115 -13.92 -3.82 -0.33
N ILE A 116 -13.61 -3.48 0.93
CA ILE A 116 -12.95 -4.42 1.86
C ILE A 116 -13.84 -5.64 2.12
N SER A 117 -15.13 -5.45 2.39
CA SER A 117 -16.08 -6.55 2.54
C SER A 117 -16.10 -7.44 1.30
N LYS A 118 -16.06 -6.83 0.11
CA LYS A 118 -16.14 -7.55 -1.16
C LYS A 118 -14.89 -8.38 -1.43
N PHE A 119 -13.70 -7.87 -1.17
CA PHE A 119 -12.50 -8.68 -1.37
C PHE A 119 -12.40 -9.83 -0.34
N LEU A 120 -12.86 -9.65 0.90
CA LEU A 120 -12.94 -10.74 1.87
C LEU A 120 -13.94 -11.83 1.42
N GLU A 121 -15.09 -11.42 0.89
CA GLU A 121 -16.05 -12.34 0.28
C GLU A 121 -15.44 -13.12 -0.88
N ILE A 122 -14.70 -12.44 -1.77
CA ILE A 122 -14.01 -13.09 -2.91
C ILE A 122 -12.98 -14.09 -2.40
N ALA A 123 -12.13 -13.70 -1.45
CA ALA A 123 -11.12 -14.58 -0.87
C ALA A 123 -11.75 -15.85 -0.28
N ASN A 124 -12.82 -15.70 0.50
CA ASN A 124 -13.56 -16.83 1.07
C ASN A 124 -14.16 -17.73 0.00
N ASN A 125 -14.79 -17.17 -1.05
CA ASN A 125 -15.39 -17.94 -2.15
C ASN A 125 -14.36 -18.71 -2.97
N LEU A 126 -13.13 -18.20 -3.06
CA LEU A 126 -11.99 -18.86 -3.70
C LEU A 126 -11.31 -19.90 -2.78
N GLY A 127 -11.78 -20.07 -1.55
CA GLY A 127 -11.26 -21.04 -0.59
C GLY A 127 -10.03 -20.57 0.20
N HIS A 128 -9.64 -19.30 0.07
CA HIS A 128 -8.56 -18.73 0.88
C HIS A 128 -9.10 -18.36 2.26
N LYS A 129 -8.87 -19.22 3.25
CA LYS A 129 -9.32 -18.97 4.63
C LYS A 129 -8.57 -17.83 5.28
N GLU A 130 -7.32 -17.69 4.94
CA GLU A 130 -6.38 -16.71 5.47
C GLU A 130 -5.74 -15.96 4.32
N ILE A 131 -5.56 -14.66 4.48
CA ILE A 131 -4.94 -13.79 3.48
C ILE A 131 -4.04 -12.76 4.14
N ILE A 132 -3.06 -12.27 3.40
CA ILE A 132 -2.24 -11.13 3.80
C ILE A 132 -2.55 -9.89 2.98
N LEU A 133 -2.09 -8.75 3.45
CA LEU A 133 -1.96 -7.52 2.67
C LEU A 133 -0.72 -6.74 3.12
N HIS A 134 -0.20 -5.96 2.19
CA HIS A 134 0.83 -4.97 2.46
C HIS A 134 0.19 -3.59 2.61
N THR A 135 0.67 -2.80 3.55
CA THR A 135 0.24 -1.42 3.74
C THR A 135 1.45 -0.53 3.99
N GLN A 136 1.29 0.75 3.80
CA GLN A 136 2.37 1.73 3.86
C GLN A 136 2.02 2.86 4.83
N THR A 137 3.04 3.51 5.38
CA THR A 137 2.87 4.67 6.24
C THR A 137 2.31 5.89 5.50
N THR A 138 2.51 5.94 4.18
CA THR A 138 1.98 6.98 3.30
C THR A 138 0.46 6.90 3.08
N THR A 139 -0.17 5.76 3.44
CA THR A 139 -1.62 5.55 3.33
C THR A 139 -2.24 5.21 4.69
N PRO A 140 -2.13 6.08 5.71
CA PRO A 140 -2.52 5.77 7.09
C PRO A 140 -4.01 5.48 7.24
N LEU A 141 -4.87 6.09 6.42
CA LEU A 141 -6.31 5.82 6.45
C LEU A 141 -6.65 4.41 5.98
N ALA A 142 -5.92 3.89 4.98
CA ALA A 142 -6.08 2.51 4.53
C ALA A 142 -5.64 1.53 5.62
N ALA A 143 -4.45 1.75 6.20
CA ALA A 143 -3.96 0.95 7.31
C ALA A 143 -4.95 0.92 8.50
N LYS A 144 -5.50 2.10 8.87
CA LYS A 144 -6.53 2.18 9.90
C LYS A 144 -7.77 1.38 9.55
N LEU A 145 -8.27 1.47 8.32
CA LEU A 145 -9.46 0.72 7.88
C LEU A 145 -9.22 -0.79 7.96
N TYR A 146 -8.06 -1.29 7.56
CA TYR A 146 -7.74 -2.72 7.68
C TYR A 146 -7.73 -3.18 9.14
N LEU A 147 -7.13 -2.40 10.04
CA LEU A 147 -7.15 -2.68 11.48
C LEU A 147 -8.58 -2.65 12.06
N ASP A 148 -9.42 -1.68 11.64
CA ASP A 148 -10.85 -1.58 12.02
C ASP A 148 -11.65 -2.82 11.53
N PHE A 149 -11.26 -3.42 10.39
CA PHE A 149 -11.88 -4.63 9.84
C PHE A 149 -11.43 -5.92 10.52
N GLY A 150 -10.41 -5.87 11.35
CA GLY A 150 -9.93 -7.03 12.08
C GLY A 150 -8.61 -7.60 11.58
N PHE A 151 -7.98 -7.01 10.57
CA PHE A 151 -6.63 -7.39 10.21
C PHE A 151 -5.69 -7.24 11.39
N GLU A 152 -4.78 -8.21 11.53
CA GLU A 152 -3.76 -8.25 12.56
C GLU A 152 -2.39 -7.93 11.98
N ILE A 153 -1.48 -7.48 12.84
CA ILE A 153 -0.12 -7.13 12.46
C ILE A 153 0.68 -8.42 12.30
N LEU A 154 1.18 -8.69 11.10
CA LEU A 154 1.97 -9.88 10.81
C LEU A 154 3.44 -9.71 11.19
N ASN A 155 4.06 -8.60 10.75
CA ASN A 155 5.46 -8.30 11.04
C ASN A 155 5.57 -7.26 12.15
N LYS A 156 5.73 -7.72 13.39
CA LYS A 156 5.86 -6.85 14.56
C LYS A 156 7.25 -6.24 14.70
N GLU A 157 8.23 -6.73 13.93
CA GLU A 157 9.62 -6.24 13.99
C GLU A 157 9.80 -4.92 13.23
N GLU A 158 8.88 -4.57 12.35
CA GLU A 158 8.84 -3.25 11.70
C GLU A 158 8.27 -2.18 12.63
N ILE A 159 8.86 -2.05 13.79
CA ILE A 159 8.41 -1.17 14.88
C ILE A 159 8.20 0.27 14.40
N ILE A 160 9.05 0.75 13.51
CA ILE A 160 9.03 2.13 12.99
C ILE A 160 7.76 2.43 12.22
N GLY A 161 7.47 1.60 11.23
CA GLY A 161 6.26 1.77 10.42
C GLY A 161 5.00 1.76 11.29
N TRP A 162 4.93 0.85 12.24
CA TRP A 162 3.79 0.76 13.17
C TRP A 162 3.69 1.94 14.10
N ASN A 163 4.80 2.53 14.55
CA ASN A 163 4.78 3.75 15.37
C ASN A 163 4.33 4.97 14.59
N ILE A 164 4.78 5.12 13.34
CA ILE A 164 4.29 6.18 12.46
C ILE A 164 2.78 6.04 12.30
N LEU A 165 2.30 4.83 11.98
CA LEU A 165 0.86 4.56 11.84
C LEU A 165 0.10 4.78 13.15
N LYS A 166 0.68 4.44 14.32
CA LYS A 166 0.11 4.76 15.64
C LYS A 166 -0.11 6.25 15.79
N THR A 167 0.92 7.05 15.51
CA THR A 167 0.86 8.50 15.62
C THR A 167 -0.19 9.11 14.69
N LEU A 168 -0.23 8.63 13.42
CA LEU A 168 -1.13 9.16 12.41
C LEU A 168 -2.58 8.71 12.59
N THR A 169 -2.82 7.53 13.15
CA THR A 169 -4.16 6.94 13.20
C THR A 169 -4.77 6.87 14.60
N ASN A 170 -3.94 6.92 15.63
CA ASN A 170 -4.31 6.69 17.04
C ASN A 170 -5.14 5.39 17.21
N HIS A 171 -4.83 4.33 16.45
CA HIS A 171 -5.60 3.10 16.47
C HIS A 171 -5.24 2.24 17.69
N PRO A 172 -6.23 1.68 18.45
CA PRO A 172 -5.98 0.92 19.68
C PRO A 172 -5.07 -0.29 19.50
N LYS A 173 -5.15 -1.02 18.39
CA LYS A 173 -4.28 -2.16 18.07
C LYS A 173 -2.79 -1.78 17.94
N LEU A 174 -2.49 -0.51 17.81
CA LEU A 174 -1.13 0.03 17.72
C LEU A 174 -0.62 0.59 19.06
N ALA A 175 -1.42 0.52 20.13
CA ALA A 175 -1.09 1.16 21.41
C ALA A 175 0.24 0.67 22.00
N ASP A 176 0.54 -0.62 21.85
CA ASP A 176 1.73 -1.27 22.41
C ASP A 176 3.02 -1.02 21.59
N PHE A 177 2.89 -0.49 20.37
CA PHE A 177 4.05 -0.06 19.62
C PHE A 177 4.55 1.25 20.21
N ASN A 178 5.52 1.14 21.09
CA ASN A 178 6.23 2.29 21.64
C ASN A 178 7.54 2.43 20.90
N THR A 179 7.79 3.62 20.37
CA THR A 179 9.18 4.02 20.12
C THR A 179 9.83 4.09 21.49
N THR A 180 10.75 3.24 21.74
CA THR A 180 11.61 3.33 22.90
C THR A 180 12.50 4.57 22.83
N ASP A 181 12.36 5.42 21.81
CA ASP A 181 13.35 6.44 21.58
C ASP A 181 12.81 7.75 21.04
N ASP A 182 12.95 8.79 21.85
CA ASP A 182 13.24 10.16 21.39
C ASP A 182 14.28 10.23 20.24
N ILE A 183 15.06 9.18 20.03
CA ILE A 183 16.06 9.02 18.98
C ILE A 183 15.42 9.02 17.58
N TYR A 184 14.21 8.45 17.42
CA TYR A 184 13.56 8.35 16.10
C TYR A 184 13.00 9.69 15.64
N ASP A 185 12.36 10.43 16.54
CA ASP A 185 11.87 11.78 16.22
C ASP A 185 13.04 12.72 15.91
N LYS A 186 14.12 12.59 16.67
CA LYS A 186 15.35 13.38 16.41
C LYS A 186 16.00 13.00 15.07
N ARG A 187 16.09 11.72 14.75
CA ARG A 187 16.68 11.26 13.47
C ARG A 187 15.83 11.65 12.27
N ASN A 188 14.52 11.53 12.35
CA ASN A 188 13.63 12.01 11.30
C ASN A 188 13.76 13.52 11.09
N ILE A 189 13.80 14.29 12.16
CA ILE A 189 14.04 15.74 12.09
C ILE A 189 15.42 16.06 11.46
N GLU A 190 16.43 15.27 11.76
CA GLU A 190 17.75 15.43 11.15
C GLU A 190 17.76 15.05 9.68
N ILE A 191 17.10 13.93 9.30
CA ILE A 191 16.93 13.53 7.90
C ILE A 191 16.19 14.61 7.12
N GLU A 192 15.07 15.09 7.64
CA GLU A 192 14.31 16.18 7.01
C GLU A 192 15.16 17.43 6.80
N LYS A 193 15.91 17.85 7.80
CA LYS A 193 16.83 19.00 7.67
C LYS A 193 17.87 18.78 6.58
N ILE A 194 18.46 17.58 6.50
CA ILE A 194 19.46 17.26 5.47
C ILE A 194 18.80 17.27 4.09
N LEU A 195 17.64 16.65 3.93
CA LEU A 195 16.91 16.62 2.67
C LEU A 195 16.43 18.01 2.24
N THR A 196 15.92 18.82 3.17
CA THR A 196 15.55 20.23 2.92
C THR A 196 16.75 21.02 2.38
N ASN A 197 17.93 20.84 2.97
CA ASN A 197 19.15 21.49 2.50
C ASN A 197 19.62 20.95 1.14
N LEU A 198 19.50 19.62 0.90
CA LEU A 198 19.91 19.00 -0.36
C LEU A 198 19.01 19.41 -1.52
N PHE A 199 17.72 19.52 -1.28
CA PHE A 199 16.73 19.86 -2.31
C PHE A 199 16.41 21.36 -2.37
N GLU A 200 16.93 22.15 -1.43
CA GLU A 200 16.59 23.57 -1.27
C GLU A 200 15.06 23.80 -1.22
N SER A 201 14.33 22.84 -0.64
CA SER A 201 12.86 22.78 -0.61
C SER A 201 12.38 21.89 0.51
N ASP A 202 11.21 22.19 1.04
CA ASP A 202 10.45 21.37 2.04
C ASP A 202 9.37 20.51 1.34
N ASN A 203 9.20 20.65 0.02
CA ASN A 203 8.19 19.93 -0.75
C ASN A 203 8.75 18.63 -1.32
N PHE A 204 9.06 17.69 -0.47
CA PHE A 204 9.48 16.34 -0.83
C PHE A 204 8.79 15.30 0.04
N ASN A 205 8.79 14.04 -0.42
CA ASN A 205 8.38 12.88 0.37
C ASN A 205 9.58 11.98 0.60
N TYR A 206 9.66 11.36 1.77
CA TYR A 206 10.70 10.37 2.03
C TYR A 206 10.20 9.22 2.89
N SER A 207 10.94 8.12 2.84
CA SER A 207 10.75 6.95 3.70
C SER A 207 12.10 6.40 4.12
N VAL A 208 12.15 5.83 5.32
CA VAL A 208 13.34 5.18 5.86
C VAL A 208 13.12 3.68 5.89
N TRP A 209 14.03 2.91 5.31
CA TRP A 209 13.96 1.45 5.27
C TRP A 209 15.20 0.85 5.92
N TYR A 210 14.99 -0.18 6.72
CA TYR A 210 16.07 -0.96 7.30
C TYR A 210 16.21 -2.28 6.52
N LYS A 211 17.37 -2.47 5.87
CA LYS A 211 17.67 -3.67 5.10
C LYS A 211 19.13 -4.07 5.27
N ASN A 212 19.37 -5.35 5.56
CA ASN A 212 20.71 -5.93 5.70
C ASN A 212 21.62 -5.22 6.72
N GLY A 213 21.05 -4.77 7.84
CA GLY A 213 21.82 -4.06 8.87
C GLY A 213 22.11 -2.59 8.58
N MET A 214 21.60 -2.07 7.47
CA MET A 214 21.77 -0.66 7.07
C MET A 214 20.42 0.04 6.96
N HIS A 215 20.41 1.31 7.27
CA HIS A 215 19.27 2.16 7.06
C HIS A 215 19.40 2.87 5.71
N ASN A 216 18.34 2.84 4.91
CA ASN A 216 18.26 3.52 3.63
C ASN A 216 17.15 4.57 3.69
N VAL A 217 17.39 5.73 3.13
CA VAL A 217 16.42 6.80 2.96
C VAL A 217 16.08 6.91 1.49
N TYR A 218 14.81 6.74 1.15
CA TYR A 218 14.30 6.98 -0.20
C TYR A 218 13.54 8.30 -0.18
N ALA A 219 13.98 9.24 -1.00
CA ALA A 219 13.33 10.54 -1.11
C ALA A 219 12.80 10.75 -2.54
N TYR A 220 11.68 11.46 -2.64
CA TYR A 220 11.06 11.86 -3.91
C TYR A 220 10.96 13.37 -3.94
N PHE A 221 11.62 13.97 -4.94
CA PHE A 221 11.62 15.40 -5.14
C PHE A 221 11.64 15.71 -6.64
N ASP A 222 10.82 16.66 -7.10
CA ASP A 222 10.73 17.12 -8.49
C ASP A 222 10.62 15.97 -9.52
N GLY A 223 9.76 14.97 -9.22
CA GLY A 223 9.52 13.83 -10.10
C GLY A 223 10.65 12.81 -10.17
N LYS A 224 11.67 12.91 -9.31
CA LYS A 224 12.81 12.00 -9.24
C LYS A 224 12.86 11.27 -7.92
N ALA A 225 13.35 10.02 -7.98
CA ALA A 225 13.62 9.21 -6.79
C ALA A 225 15.13 9.26 -6.47
N TYR A 226 15.44 9.40 -5.21
CA TYR A 226 16.80 9.42 -4.68
C TYR A 226 16.91 8.35 -3.61
N GLU A 227 18.00 7.63 -3.57
CA GLU A 227 18.32 6.65 -2.53
C GLU A 227 19.57 7.10 -1.80
N TYR A 228 19.50 7.12 -0.47
CA TYR A 228 20.62 7.46 0.40
C TYR A 228 20.84 6.33 1.41
N GLU A 229 22.07 5.99 1.67
CA GLU A 229 22.46 5.26 2.88
C GLU A 229 22.70 6.28 3.99
N TYR A 230 22.21 6.01 5.21
CA TYR A 230 22.52 6.88 6.31
C TYR A 230 23.46 6.23 7.33
N PHE A 231 24.39 7.00 7.82
CA PHE A 231 25.39 6.60 8.79
C PHE A 231 25.33 7.52 9.99
N ILE A 232 25.67 6.98 11.16
CA ILE A 232 25.88 7.77 12.36
C ILE A 232 27.34 7.66 12.73
N GLU A 233 28.05 8.77 12.59
CA GLU A 233 29.43 8.91 13.06
C GLU A 233 29.52 10.00 14.12
N ASN A 234 30.01 9.66 15.32
CA ASN A 234 30.15 10.59 16.43
C ASN A 234 28.85 11.37 16.76
N ASP A 235 27.72 10.67 16.80
CA ASP A 235 26.36 11.22 17.01
C ASP A 235 25.88 12.20 15.93
N VAL A 236 26.56 12.26 14.78
CA VAL A 236 26.15 13.07 13.63
C VAL A 236 25.59 12.16 12.53
N LEU A 237 24.37 12.43 12.09
CA LEU A 237 23.74 11.75 10.97
C LEU A 237 24.26 12.30 9.65
N ARG A 238 24.64 11.41 8.73
CA ARG A 238 25.06 11.73 7.35
C ARG A 238 24.25 10.91 6.38
N LEU A 239 23.87 11.52 5.26
CA LEU A 239 23.28 10.86 4.11
C LEU A 239 24.30 10.82 2.98
N GLU A 240 24.58 9.63 2.47
CA GLU A 240 25.40 9.43 1.26
C GLU A 240 24.52 8.92 0.13
N GLU A 241 24.49 9.65 -0.99
CA GLU A 241 23.72 9.25 -2.18
C GLU A 241 24.28 7.95 -2.76
N VAL A 242 23.42 6.95 -2.92
CA VAL A 242 23.76 5.68 -3.56
C VAL A 242 23.90 5.90 -5.07
N LYS A 243 25.10 6.26 -5.50
CA LYS A 243 25.43 6.42 -6.93
C LYS A 243 25.54 5.04 -7.57
N ASN A 244 24.70 4.78 -8.59
CA ASN A 244 24.80 3.63 -9.49
C ASN A 244 24.52 2.23 -8.91
N LYS A 245 23.37 2.00 -8.28
CA LYS A 245 22.78 0.66 -8.39
C LYS A 245 21.96 0.60 -9.68
N THR A 246 22.63 0.20 -10.78
CA THR A 246 21.90 -0.37 -11.92
C THR A 246 21.21 -1.61 -11.41
N TYR A 247 19.92 -1.52 -11.11
CA TYR A 247 19.10 -2.71 -10.93
C TYR A 247 19.14 -3.47 -12.25
N LYS A 248 20.01 -4.49 -12.32
CA LYS A 248 19.91 -5.49 -13.38
C LYS A 248 18.56 -6.15 -13.20
N ARG A 249 17.70 -5.92 -14.17
CA ARG A 249 16.39 -6.53 -14.34
C ARG A 249 16.50 -8.03 -14.47
#